data_00f3ba82b4228969057015cb235ce253
#
_entry.id   00f3ba82b4228969057015cb235ce253
#
_cell.length_a   1.000
_cell.length_b   1.000
_cell.length_c   1.000
_cell.angle_alpha   90.00
_cell.angle_beta   90.00
_cell.angle_gamma   90.00
#
_symmetry.space_group_name_H-M   'P 1'
#
loop_
_entity.id
_entity.type
_entity.pdbx_description
1 polymer ?
#
loop_
_entity_poly.entity_id
_entity_poly.type
_entity_poly.pdbx_seq_one_letter_code
_entity_poly.pdbx_strand_id
1 'polypeptide(L)'
;QMWQIYKDFYKETMAVPFVAGRKAEHEKFAGAQDTYTVEALMHDGKALQSATSHFFGSGFPEAFGIQYIDKDNQLKNVYETSWGLSTRSIGALIMVHGDDDGLVIPPHLAPVECRVIPIAQHKEGVLEKANELLDELKKAGYRVKIDDSEKSPGWKFSEQEILGIPTRIEIGPKDIENNQVVVVR
;
A
#
# COMPACT_ATOMS: atom_id res chain seq x y z
N GLN A 1 2.94 -0.28 21.07
CA GLN A 1 1.89 -0.94 20.28
C GLN A 1 1.84 -0.36 18.87
N MET A 2 1.52 0.94 18.65
CA MET A 2 1.41 1.55 17.31
C MET A 2 2.66 1.44 16.45
N TRP A 3 3.84 1.60 17.04
CA TRP A 3 5.10 1.40 16.32
C TRP A 3 5.25 -0.02 15.74
N GLN A 4 4.76 -1.06 16.43
CA GLN A 4 4.77 -2.41 15.88
C GLN A 4 3.81 -2.52 14.68
N ILE A 5 2.59 -1.96 14.78
CA ILE A 5 1.62 -1.94 13.69
C ILE A 5 2.21 -1.28 12.43
N TYR A 6 2.95 -0.18 12.58
CA TYR A 6 3.60 0.47 11.45
C TYR A 6 4.71 -0.38 10.83
N LYS A 7 5.51 -1.09 11.63
CA LYS A 7 6.53 -2.01 11.11
C LYS A 7 5.89 -3.15 10.31
N ASP A 8 4.83 -3.74 10.85
CA ASP A 8 4.12 -4.83 10.21
C ASP A 8 3.46 -4.35 8.90
N PHE A 9 2.85 -3.16 8.90
CA PHE A 9 2.27 -2.55 7.71
C PHE A 9 3.32 -2.30 6.62
N TYR A 10 4.46 -1.71 6.96
CA TYR A 10 5.54 -1.45 5.99
C TYR A 10 6.15 -2.74 5.44
N LYS A 11 6.33 -3.75 6.28
CA LYS A 11 6.90 -5.04 5.90
C LYS A 11 5.92 -5.91 5.11
N GLU A 12 4.76 -6.17 5.68
CA GLU A 12 3.83 -7.19 5.19
C GLU A 12 2.91 -6.67 4.08
N THR A 13 2.51 -5.39 4.17
CA THR A 13 1.53 -4.81 3.25
C THR A 13 2.18 -3.98 2.16
N MET A 14 3.06 -3.06 2.54
CA MET A 14 3.72 -2.18 1.57
C MET A 14 4.93 -2.82 0.90
N ALA A 15 5.52 -3.87 1.47
CA ALA A 15 6.76 -4.49 1.01
C ALA A 15 7.91 -3.46 0.82
N VAL A 16 7.98 -2.46 1.69
CA VAL A 16 8.99 -1.39 1.67
C VAL A 16 10.06 -1.67 2.72
N PRO A 17 11.33 -1.73 2.35
CA PRO A 17 12.43 -1.88 3.30
C PRO A 17 12.53 -0.64 4.20
N PHE A 18 12.80 -0.84 5.48
CA PHE A 18 12.88 0.25 6.44
C PHE A 18 13.86 -0.04 7.58
N VAL A 19 14.29 1.03 8.23
CA VAL A 19 14.92 1.01 9.55
C VAL A 19 13.91 1.49 10.57
N ALA A 20 13.85 0.82 11.71
CA ALA A 20 12.94 1.20 12.79
C ALA A 20 13.69 1.32 14.10
N GLY A 21 13.45 2.38 14.86
CA GLY A 21 14.16 2.64 16.09
C GLY A 21 13.54 3.76 16.93
N ARG A 22 14.22 4.05 18.05
CA ARG A 22 13.96 5.21 18.89
C ARG A 22 14.85 6.37 18.39
N LYS A 23 14.28 7.55 18.22
CA LYS A 23 15.01 8.74 17.82
C LYS A 23 15.95 9.22 18.92
N ALA A 24 17.09 9.77 18.52
CA ALA A 24 18.01 10.45 19.43
C ALA A 24 17.36 11.69 20.07
N GLU A 25 17.89 12.13 21.20
CA GLU A 25 17.32 13.26 21.95
C GLU A 25 17.12 14.53 21.11
N HIS A 26 18.08 14.85 20.24
CA HIS A 26 18.05 16.04 19.40
C HIS A 26 17.12 15.92 18.16
N GLU A 27 16.63 14.73 17.85
CA GLU A 27 15.73 14.47 16.74
C GLU A 27 14.26 14.22 17.17
N LYS A 28 14.04 14.06 18.47
CA LYS A 28 12.70 13.87 19.02
C LYS A 28 11.81 15.07 18.72
N PHE A 29 10.52 14.81 18.62
CA PHE A 29 9.53 15.89 18.63
C PHE A 29 9.62 16.65 19.96
N ALA A 30 9.60 17.99 19.88
CA ALA A 30 9.71 18.84 21.06
C ALA A 30 8.61 18.53 22.07
N GLY A 31 9.01 18.24 23.31
CA GLY A 31 8.10 17.84 24.39
C GLY A 31 7.83 16.34 24.49
N ALA A 32 8.24 15.52 23.51
CA ALA A 32 8.13 14.08 23.62
C ALA A 32 9.19 13.51 24.56
N GLN A 33 8.79 12.63 25.47
CA GLN A 33 9.71 11.83 26.26
C GLN A 33 10.39 10.77 25.40
N ASP A 34 9.61 10.11 24.52
CA ASP A 34 10.11 9.14 23.56
C ASP A 34 9.47 9.35 22.18
N THR A 35 10.26 9.15 21.14
CA THR A 35 9.79 9.09 19.75
C THR A 35 10.34 7.85 19.09
N TYR A 36 9.46 7.00 18.62
CA TYR A 36 9.77 5.84 17.79
C TYR A 36 9.43 6.15 16.34
N THR A 37 10.27 5.69 15.41
CA THR A 37 10.13 5.97 14.00
C THR A 37 10.24 4.70 13.16
N VAL A 38 9.62 4.74 11.98
CA VAL A 38 9.85 3.84 10.86
C VAL A 38 10.33 4.71 9.71
N GLU A 39 11.50 4.42 9.17
CA GLU A 39 12.12 5.20 8.10
C GLU A 39 12.41 4.29 6.91
N ALA A 40 11.72 4.53 5.80
CA ALA A 40 11.87 3.75 4.59
C ALA A 40 13.22 4.04 3.93
N LEU A 41 13.86 3.00 3.42
CA LEU A 41 15.12 3.11 2.69
C LEU A 41 14.82 3.38 1.21
N MET A 42 15.36 4.49 0.71
CA MET A 42 15.21 4.89 -0.68
C MET A 42 16.38 4.39 -1.54
N HIS A 43 16.17 4.29 -2.86
CA HIS A 43 17.18 3.81 -3.80
C HIS A 43 18.46 4.67 -3.85
N ASP A 44 18.36 5.94 -3.48
CA ASP A 44 19.49 6.87 -3.38
C ASP A 44 20.26 6.76 -2.03
N GLY A 45 19.92 5.78 -1.20
CA GLY A 45 20.54 5.53 0.10
C GLY A 45 20.06 6.45 1.22
N LYS A 46 19.07 7.30 0.97
CA LYS A 46 18.47 8.15 2.00
C LYS A 46 17.34 7.44 2.73
N ALA A 47 17.14 7.84 4.00
CA ALA A 47 16.01 7.40 4.79
C ALA A 47 14.86 8.42 4.68
N LEU A 48 13.66 7.90 4.40
CA LEU A 48 12.43 8.69 4.40
C LEU A 48 11.64 8.41 5.66
N GLN A 49 11.50 9.40 6.54
CA GLN A 49 10.63 9.27 7.72
C GLN A 49 9.20 8.99 7.29
N SER A 50 8.67 7.85 7.67
CA SER A 50 7.43 7.27 7.15
C SER A 50 6.31 7.23 8.17
N ALA A 51 6.63 6.84 9.40
CA ALA A 51 5.67 6.80 10.49
C ALA A 51 6.37 7.11 11.82
N THR A 52 5.66 7.74 12.74
CA THR A 52 6.16 8.05 14.08
C THR A 52 5.14 7.70 15.16
N SER A 53 5.65 7.37 16.34
CA SER A 53 4.85 7.19 17.54
C SER A 53 5.55 7.91 18.68
N HIS A 54 4.90 8.91 19.25
CA HIS A 54 5.39 9.75 20.32
C HIS A 54 4.73 9.38 21.64
N PHE A 55 5.51 9.41 22.69
CA PHE A 55 5.04 9.38 24.06
C PHE A 55 5.38 10.72 24.73
N PHE A 56 4.37 11.48 25.12
CA PHE A 56 4.54 12.80 25.74
C PHE A 56 4.52 12.75 27.27
N GLY A 57 4.10 11.62 27.86
CA GLY A 57 3.85 11.56 29.29
C GLY A 57 2.72 12.53 29.67
N SER A 58 2.89 13.24 30.78
CA SER A 58 1.92 14.24 31.28
C SER A 58 2.28 15.69 30.92
N GLY A 59 3.38 15.94 30.21
CA GLY A 59 3.90 17.30 30.01
C GLY A 59 2.92 18.25 29.33
N PHE A 60 2.38 17.88 28.16
CA PHE A 60 1.35 18.71 27.48
C PHE A 60 0.03 18.74 28.28
N PRO A 61 -0.49 17.62 28.78
CA PRO A 61 -1.67 17.63 29.64
C PRO A 61 -1.55 18.56 30.86
N GLU A 62 -0.39 18.61 31.52
CA GLU A 62 -0.16 19.55 32.62
C GLU A 62 -0.22 21.01 32.15
N ALA A 63 0.45 21.31 31.03
CA ALA A 63 0.47 22.67 30.46
C ALA A 63 -0.93 23.15 30.02
N PHE A 64 -1.77 22.23 29.52
CA PHE A 64 -3.13 22.52 29.06
C PHE A 64 -4.22 22.30 30.11
N GLY A 65 -3.85 21.87 31.32
CA GLY A 65 -4.80 21.60 32.40
C GLY A 65 -5.75 20.43 32.11
N ILE A 66 -5.29 19.43 31.33
CA ILE A 66 -6.08 18.24 30.99
C ILE A 66 -5.94 17.22 32.11
N GLN A 67 -7.05 17.02 32.83
CA GLN A 67 -7.09 16.20 34.04
C GLN A 67 -8.28 15.24 33.99
N TYR A 68 -8.19 14.19 34.80
CA TYR A 68 -9.27 13.24 35.04
C TYR A 68 -9.35 12.88 36.53
N ILE A 69 -10.51 12.43 36.96
CA ILE A 69 -10.68 11.88 38.30
C ILE A 69 -10.44 10.37 38.19
N ASP A 70 -9.44 9.88 38.90
CA ASP A 70 -9.13 8.46 38.91
C ASP A 70 -10.06 7.65 39.84
N LYS A 71 -9.88 6.33 39.86
CA LYS A 71 -10.66 5.42 40.69
C LYS A 71 -10.53 5.66 42.21
N ASP A 72 -9.49 6.36 42.62
CA ASP A 72 -9.25 6.73 44.01
C ASP A 72 -9.85 8.12 44.33
N ASN A 73 -10.68 8.66 43.43
CA ASN A 73 -11.29 9.98 43.49
C ASN A 73 -10.27 11.13 43.60
N GLN A 74 -9.11 10.95 43.01
CA GLN A 74 -8.05 11.96 42.94
C GLN A 74 -7.98 12.56 41.54
N LEU A 75 -7.74 13.87 41.49
CA LEU A 75 -7.51 14.59 40.24
C LEU A 75 -6.08 14.32 39.75
N LYS A 76 -5.91 13.76 38.56
CA LYS A 76 -4.62 13.43 37.95
C LYS A 76 -4.53 13.93 36.52
N ASN A 77 -3.32 14.23 36.07
CA ASN A 77 -3.08 14.53 34.66
C ASN A 77 -3.08 13.24 33.85
N VAL A 78 -3.62 13.31 32.64
CA VAL A 78 -3.58 12.20 31.69
C VAL A 78 -2.18 12.00 31.14
N TYR A 79 -1.91 10.81 30.59
CA TYR A 79 -0.74 10.57 29.77
C TYR A 79 -1.16 10.68 28.29
N GLU A 80 -0.32 11.35 27.49
CA GLU A 80 -0.62 11.59 26.08
C GLU A 80 0.32 10.82 25.17
N THR A 81 -0.25 10.26 24.13
CA THR A 81 0.48 9.67 23.01
C THR A 81 -0.02 10.26 21.71
N SER A 82 0.89 10.45 20.75
CA SER A 82 0.54 10.83 19.38
C SER A 82 1.24 9.90 18.41
N TRP A 83 0.53 9.47 17.40
CA TRP A 83 1.08 8.57 16.41
C TRP A 83 0.44 8.84 15.06
N GLY A 84 1.23 8.73 14.00
CA GLY A 84 0.78 9.09 12.66
C GLY A 84 1.57 8.43 11.56
N LEU A 85 0.83 8.22 10.48
CA LEU A 85 1.30 7.82 9.16
C LEU A 85 0.58 8.72 8.16
N SER A 86 1.33 9.35 7.27
CA SER A 86 0.78 10.34 6.34
C SER A 86 0.80 9.84 4.89
N THR A 87 0.25 10.61 3.97
CA THR A 87 0.33 10.39 2.52
C THR A 87 1.76 10.33 1.97
N ARG A 88 2.78 10.69 2.75
CA ARG A 88 4.19 10.43 2.42
C ARG A 88 4.46 8.95 2.16
N SER A 89 3.69 8.05 2.77
CA SER A 89 3.78 6.61 2.52
C SER A 89 3.45 6.22 1.09
N ILE A 90 2.56 6.97 0.42
CA ILE A 90 2.28 6.80 -1.02
C ILE A 90 3.52 7.16 -1.83
N GLY A 91 4.20 8.26 -1.48
CA GLY A 91 5.48 8.63 -2.09
C GLY A 91 6.55 7.55 -1.90
N ALA A 92 6.66 7.00 -0.69
CA ALA A 92 7.58 5.89 -0.41
C ALA A 92 7.28 4.66 -1.28
N LEU A 93 6.01 4.30 -1.42
CA LEU A 93 5.55 3.20 -2.26
C LEU A 93 5.98 3.40 -3.73
N ILE A 94 5.72 4.59 -4.27
CA ILE A 94 6.07 4.91 -5.66
C ILE A 94 7.59 4.90 -5.86
N MET A 95 8.35 5.49 -4.96
CA MET A 95 9.82 5.55 -5.06
C MET A 95 10.49 4.19 -4.89
N VAL A 96 9.89 3.26 -4.16
CA VAL A 96 10.47 1.92 -3.95
C VAL A 96 10.05 0.93 -5.03
N HIS A 97 8.81 1.00 -5.50
CA HIS A 97 8.23 0.02 -6.41
C HIS A 97 8.07 0.51 -7.85
N GLY A 98 8.32 1.80 -8.11
CA GLY A 98 8.33 2.34 -9.46
C GLY A 98 9.64 2.07 -10.18
N ASP A 99 9.56 1.94 -11.51
CA ASP A 99 10.68 1.86 -12.44
C ASP A 99 10.41 2.75 -13.67
N ASP A 100 11.25 2.61 -14.71
CA ASP A 100 11.11 3.42 -15.94
C ASP A 100 9.87 3.07 -16.77
N ASP A 101 9.29 1.89 -16.58
CA ASP A 101 8.06 1.45 -17.28
C ASP A 101 6.80 1.88 -16.54
N GLY A 102 6.88 2.10 -15.23
CA GLY A 102 5.74 2.53 -14.44
C GLY A 102 5.81 2.14 -12.97
N LEU A 103 4.65 1.94 -12.37
CA LEU A 103 4.49 1.57 -10.97
C LEU A 103 4.06 0.10 -10.85
N VAL A 104 4.67 -0.64 -9.93
CA VAL A 104 4.23 -1.99 -9.54
C VAL A 104 3.74 -1.94 -8.11
N ILE A 105 2.43 -1.88 -7.91
CA ILE A 105 1.85 -1.85 -6.56
C ILE A 105 1.89 -3.26 -5.97
N PRO A 106 2.35 -3.45 -4.72
CA PRO A 106 2.23 -4.73 -4.05
C PRO A 106 0.78 -5.24 -4.08
N PRO A 107 0.54 -6.52 -4.39
CA PRO A 107 -0.83 -7.03 -4.58
C PRO A 107 -1.77 -6.74 -3.41
N HIS A 108 -1.29 -6.83 -2.17
CA HIS A 108 -2.10 -6.54 -0.98
C HIS A 108 -2.63 -5.10 -0.94
N LEU A 109 -1.91 -4.13 -1.52
CA LEU A 109 -2.32 -2.72 -1.59
C LEU A 109 -3.07 -2.37 -2.86
N ALA A 110 -2.88 -3.12 -3.94
CA ALA A 110 -3.45 -2.79 -5.23
C ALA A 110 -4.98 -2.82 -5.17
N PRO A 111 -5.69 -1.73 -5.53
CA PRO A 111 -7.16 -1.75 -5.64
C PRO A 111 -7.65 -2.76 -6.68
N VAL A 112 -6.81 -3.05 -7.67
CA VAL A 112 -6.99 -4.10 -8.69
C VAL A 112 -5.71 -4.92 -8.70
N GLU A 113 -5.77 -6.18 -8.30
CA GLU A 113 -4.63 -7.10 -8.27
C GLU A 113 -4.31 -7.64 -9.66
N CYS A 114 -5.36 -7.79 -10.46
CA CYS A 114 -5.25 -8.39 -11.77
C CYS A 114 -6.21 -7.72 -12.76
N ARG A 115 -5.73 -7.52 -13.98
CA ARG A 115 -6.56 -7.06 -15.09
C ARG A 115 -6.61 -8.12 -16.18
N VAL A 116 -7.80 -8.55 -16.55
CA VAL A 116 -8.03 -9.42 -17.71
C VAL A 116 -8.15 -8.55 -18.96
N ILE A 117 -7.35 -8.84 -19.98
CA ILE A 117 -7.34 -8.11 -21.26
C ILE A 117 -7.66 -9.07 -22.40
N PRO A 118 -8.89 -9.00 -22.95
CA PRO A 118 -9.24 -9.77 -24.13
C PRO A 118 -8.51 -9.20 -25.35
N ILE A 119 -7.75 -10.07 -26.05
CA ILE A 119 -7.03 -9.76 -27.27
C ILE A 119 -7.91 -10.13 -28.47
N ALA A 120 -8.10 -9.18 -29.38
CA ALA A 120 -9.03 -9.34 -30.51
C ALA A 120 -10.46 -9.70 -30.03
N GLN A 121 -10.97 -8.97 -29.07
CA GLN A 121 -12.27 -9.19 -28.42
C GLN A 121 -13.48 -9.22 -29.39
N HIS A 122 -13.33 -8.67 -30.63
CA HIS A 122 -14.33 -8.72 -31.69
C HIS A 122 -14.48 -10.13 -32.28
N LYS A 123 -13.56 -11.05 -32.02
CA LYS A 123 -13.68 -12.45 -32.47
C LYS A 123 -14.61 -13.22 -31.55
N GLU A 124 -15.35 -14.16 -32.19
CA GLU A 124 -16.33 -15.00 -31.50
C GLU A 124 -15.70 -15.75 -30.31
N GLY A 125 -16.40 -15.76 -29.18
CA GLY A 125 -16.02 -16.47 -27.95
C GLY A 125 -14.95 -15.79 -27.08
N VAL A 126 -14.20 -14.80 -27.58
CA VAL A 126 -13.09 -14.18 -26.82
C VAL A 126 -13.60 -13.43 -25.61
N LEU A 127 -14.56 -12.55 -25.79
CA LEU A 127 -15.12 -11.74 -24.69
C LEU A 127 -15.89 -12.61 -23.70
N GLU A 128 -16.57 -13.65 -24.17
CA GLU A 128 -17.27 -14.62 -23.32
C GLU A 128 -16.28 -15.33 -22.39
N LYS A 129 -15.22 -15.90 -22.95
CA LYS A 129 -14.17 -16.59 -22.18
C LYS A 129 -13.42 -15.65 -21.22
N ALA A 130 -13.18 -14.42 -21.61
CA ALA A 130 -12.58 -13.42 -20.72
C ALA A 130 -13.49 -13.11 -19.52
N ASN A 131 -14.81 -13.04 -19.70
CA ASN A 131 -15.77 -12.84 -18.61
C ASN A 131 -15.91 -14.10 -17.73
N GLU A 132 -15.89 -15.30 -18.28
CA GLU A 132 -15.83 -16.54 -17.48
C GLU A 132 -14.61 -16.52 -16.55
N LEU A 133 -13.43 -16.24 -17.09
CA LEU A 133 -12.19 -16.13 -16.31
C LEU A 133 -12.27 -15.03 -15.24
N LEU A 134 -12.83 -13.87 -15.59
CA LEU A 134 -13.07 -12.78 -14.63
C LEU A 134 -13.90 -13.25 -13.44
N ASP A 135 -14.98 -14.00 -13.71
CA ASP A 135 -15.87 -14.50 -12.67
C ASP A 135 -15.23 -15.59 -11.82
N GLU A 136 -14.42 -16.46 -12.41
CA GLU A 136 -13.63 -17.46 -11.69
C GLU A 136 -12.64 -16.81 -10.72
N LEU A 137 -11.89 -15.80 -11.19
CA LEU A 137 -10.94 -15.06 -10.37
C LEU A 137 -11.63 -14.29 -9.24
N LYS A 138 -12.79 -13.68 -9.50
CA LYS A 138 -13.59 -13.05 -8.45
C LYS A 138 -14.07 -14.04 -7.40
N LYS A 139 -14.56 -15.21 -7.82
CA LYS A 139 -14.97 -16.28 -6.91
C LYS A 139 -13.80 -16.80 -6.06
N ALA A 140 -12.59 -16.80 -6.61
CA ALA A 140 -11.37 -17.15 -5.89
C ALA A 140 -10.90 -16.05 -4.91
N GLY A 141 -11.56 -14.88 -4.87
CA GLY A 141 -11.30 -13.80 -3.92
C GLY A 141 -10.34 -12.71 -4.41
N TYR A 142 -9.95 -12.73 -5.69
CA TYR A 142 -9.07 -11.68 -6.25
C TYR A 142 -9.84 -10.39 -6.59
N ARG A 143 -9.20 -9.24 -6.39
CA ARG A 143 -9.68 -7.94 -6.87
C ARG A 143 -9.32 -7.78 -8.34
N VAL A 144 -10.19 -8.28 -9.21
CA VAL A 144 -9.94 -8.35 -10.65
C VAL A 144 -10.91 -7.47 -11.45
N LYS A 145 -10.42 -6.87 -12.52
CA LYS A 145 -11.22 -6.14 -13.52
C LYS A 145 -10.88 -6.61 -14.92
N ILE A 146 -11.83 -6.47 -15.83
CA ILE A 146 -11.63 -6.66 -17.27
C ILE A 146 -11.43 -5.30 -17.94
N ASP A 147 -10.59 -5.23 -18.96
CA ASP A 147 -10.52 -4.10 -19.88
C ASP A 147 -11.04 -4.53 -21.25
N ASP A 148 -12.34 -4.38 -21.40
CA ASP A 148 -13.09 -4.65 -22.64
C ASP A 148 -13.27 -3.40 -23.51
N SER A 149 -12.53 -2.33 -23.24
CA SER A 149 -12.52 -1.13 -24.08
C SER A 149 -12.06 -1.43 -25.50
N GLU A 150 -12.43 -0.56 -26.47
CA GLU A 150 -12.02 -0.68 -27.87
C GLU A 150 -10.59 -0.20 -28.15
N LYS A 151 -9.81 0.09 -27.11
CA LYS A 151 -8.42 0.49 -27.23
C LYS A 151 -7.55 -0.64 -27.76
N SER A 152 -6.44 -0.28 -28.40
CA SER A 152 -5.46 -1.28 -28.86
C SER A 152 -4.83 -2.04 -27.68
N PRO A 153 -4.40 -3.29 -27.86
CA PRO A 153 -3.73 -4.04 -26.80
C PRO A 153 -2.54 -3.30 -26.18
N GLY A 154 -1.67 -2.70 -27.01
CA GLY A 154 -0.53 -1.92 -26.52
C GLY A 154 -0.92 -0.74 -25.64
N TRP A 155 -2.02 -0.05 -25.95
CA TRP A 155 -2.54 1.01 -25.11
C TRP A 155 -3.03 0.49 -23.76
N LYS A 156 -3.77 -0.62 -23.75
CA LYS A 156 -4.24 -1.28 -22.52
C LYS A 156 -3.08 -1.74 -21.64
N PHE A 157 -2.01 -2.22 -22.25
CA PHE A 157 -0.80 -2.65 -21.53
C PHE A 157 -0.11 -1.47 -20.85
N SER A 158 0.15 -0.40 -21.61
CA SER A 158 0.75 0.82 -21.06
C SER A 158 -0.09 1.46 -19.96
N GLU A 159 -1.40 1.52 -20.11
CA GLU A 159 -2.28 2.05 -19.08
C GLU A 159 -2.20 1.24 -17.78
N GLN A 160 -2.13 -0.08 -17.90
CA GLN A 160 -1.97 -0.94 -16.73
C GLN A 160 -0.65 -0.69 -16.00
N GLU A 161 0.44 -0.55 -16.72
CA GLU A 161 1.77 -0.26 -16.20
C GLU A 161 1.79 1.10 -15.47
N ILE A 162 1.22 2.13 -16.08
CA ILE A 162 1.08 3.47 -15.44
C ILE A 162 0.24 3.40 -14.16
N LEU A 163 -0.86 2.64 -14.17
CA LEU A 163 -1.74 2.48 -13.01
C LEU A 163 -1.15 1.58 -11.91
N GLY A 164 -0.05 0.90 -12.19
CA GLY A 164 0.62 0.02 -11.23
C GLY A 164 -0.13 -1.26 -10.91
N ILE A 165 -0.98 -1.75 -11.82
CA ILE A 165 -1.70 -3.01 -11.62
C ILE A 165 -0.69 -4.17 -11.72
N PRO A 166 -0.50 -4.96 -10.66
CA PRO A 166 0.65 -5.86 -10.57
C PRO A 166 0.59 -7.06 -11.52
N THR A 167 -0.59 -7.43 -11.99
CA THR A 167 -0.73 -8.61 -12.85
C THR A 167 -1.68 -8.34 -14.00
N ARG A 168 -1.30 -8.77 -15.19
CA ARG A 168 -2.11 -8.76 -16.40
C ARG A 168 -2.33 -10.19 -16.88
N ILE A 169 -3.55 -10.51 -17.24
CA ILE A 169 -3.90 -11.77 -17.90
C ILE A 169 -4.42 -11.44 -19.30
N GLU A 170 -3.72 -11.92 -20.30
CA GLU A 170 -4.09 -11.76 -21.70
C GLU A 170 -4.77 -13.05 -22.18
N ILE A 171 -5.88 -12.91 -22.88
CA ILE A 171 -6.61 -14.03 -23.46
C ILE A 171 -7.07 -13.69 -24.87
N GLY A 172 -6.63 -14.47 -25.84
CA GLY A 172 -6.97 -14.33 -27.24
C GLY A 172 -7.41 -15.64 -27.88
N PRO A 173 -7.74 -15.64 -29.18
CA PRO A 173 -8.25 -16.85 -29.86
C PRO A 173 -7.32 -18.06 -29.74
N LYS A 174 -6.01 -17.85 -29.90
CA LYS A 174 -5.02 -18.95 -29.79
C LYS A 174 -4.90 -19.50 -28.39
N ASP A 175 -5.10 -18.64 -27.39
CA ASP A 175 -5.04 -19.04 -25.99
C ASP A 175 -6.25 -19.90 -25.64
N ILE A 176 -7.43 -19.52 -26.14
CA ILE A 176 -8.66 -20.29 -25.99
C ILE A 176 -8.55 -21.66 -26.64
N GLU A 177 -8.03 -21.73 -27.89
CA GLU A 177 -7.81 -22.99 -28.61
C GLU A 177 -6.92 -23.94 -27.83
N ASN A 178 -5.91 -23.43 -27.12
CA ASN A 178 -4.95 -24.21 -26.35
C ASN A 178 -5.33 -24.35 -24.87
N ASN A 179 -6.49 -23.84 -24.46
CA ASN A 179 -6.97 -23.81 -23.08
C ASN A 179 -5.93 -23.23 -22.11
N GLN A 180 -5.38 -22.07 -22.46
CA GLN A 180 -4.34 -21.37 -21.70
C GLN A 180 -4.62 -19.87 -21.64
N VAL A 181 -3.86 -19.13 -20.85
CA VAL A 181 -3.78 -17.68 -20.80
C VAL A 181 -2.33 -17.25 -20.71
N VAL A 182 -2.05 -16.01 -21.07
CA VAL A 182 -0.72 -15.41 -20.83
C VAL A 182 -0.81 -14.54 -19.59
N VAL A 183 0.05 -14.82 -18.61
CA VAL A 183 0.14 -14.02 -17.37
C VAL A 183 1.41 -13.19 -17.46
N VAL A 184 1.25 -11.88 -17.29
CA VAL A 184 2.33 -10.89 -17.37
C VAL A 184 2.35 -10.08 -16.08
N ARG A 185 3.54 -9.83 -15.59
CA ARG A 185 3.79 -8.94 -14.47
C ARG A 185 4.17 -7.55 -14.97
#